data_55085fcdaea409def94932dabad3f9f3
#
_entry.id   55085fcdaea409def94932dabad3f9f3
#
_cell.length_a   1.000
_cell.length_b   1.000
_cell.length_c   1.000
_cell.angle_alpha   90.00
_cell.angle_beta   90.00
_cell.angle_gamma   90.00
#
_symmetry.space_group_name_H-M   'P 1'
#
loop_
_entity.id
_entity.type
_entity.pdbx_description
1 polymer ?
#
loop_
_entity_poly.entity_id
_entity_poly.type
_entity_poly.pdbx_seq_one_letter_code
_entity_poly.pdbx_strand_id
1 'polypeptide(L)'
;FRTEGTYTDGRHPDEVHFVPDVREDLARRDFTINAMAYNEKEGLVDPFGGQADLQSGIVRAVGVPRQRFTEDALRILRLYRFAARFGFAIDPPTAQAAQELCAHLDCVSVERIEEELAKLLSAPAPAAYLDEKILGVVLPELSPEALAAAKPVVDACPAGAENLPIRLAALLLSLGEDGIRRTLKRLRCSNACIEETAVLVREARRRDGSFLFGHEYGLRHPADASCFEQHSHPAGRCPNSNSLF
;
A
#
# COMPACT_ATOMS: atom_id res chain seq x y z
N PHE A 1 -1.82 23.23 19.08
CA PHE A 1 -1.39 22.77 17.77
C PHE A 1 0.04 23.25 17.55
N ARG A 2 0.80 22.61 16.66
CA ARG A 2 2.18 23.00 16.34
C ARG A 2 2.35 23.21 14.85
N THR A 3 3.10 24.23 14.45
CA THR A 3 3.66 24.36 13.11
C THR A 3 5.12 23.98 13.14
N GLU A 4 5.63 23.51 12.03
CA GLU A 4 6.98 23.04 11.88
C GLU A 4 7.68 23.96 10.87
N GLY A 5 8.91 24.38 11.17
CA GLY A 5 9.73 25.18 10.26
C GLY A 5 10.33 24.35 9.13
N THR A 6 11.44 24.81 8.58
CA THR A 6 12.20 24.11 7.53
C THR A 6 12.75 22.77 8.07
N TYR A 7 12.94 21.81 7.16
CA TYR A 7 13.51 20.50 7.44
C TYR A 7 14.88 20.40 6.78
N THR A 8 15.96 20.66 7.52
CA THR A 8 17.31 20.57 6.97
C THR A 8 17.76 19.12 6.82
N ASP A 9 17.30 18.22 7.68
CA ASP A 9 17.64 16.79 7.64
C ASP A 9 16.54 15.91 7.01
N GLY A 10 15.45 16.52 6.49
CA GLY A 10 14.31 15.81 5.89
C GLY A 10 13.50 14.96 6.90
N ARG A 11 13.76 15.11 8.21
CA ARG A 11 13.12 14.29 9.26
C ARG A 11 12.56 15.10 10.42
N HIS A 12 13.32 16.07 10.89
CA HIS A 12 12.94 16.88 12.04
C HIS A 12 12.80 18.33 11.62
N PRO A 13 11.74 19.03 12.05
CA PRO A 13 11.65 20.47 11.83
C PRO A 13 12.72 21.17 12.66
N ASP A 14 13.41 22.12 12.03
CA ASP A 14 14.45 22.93 12.69
C ASP A 14 13.86 23.78 13.83
N GLU A 15 12.59 24.17 13.71
CA GLU A 15 11.85 24.93 14.72
C GLU A 15 10.40 24.43 14.81
N VAL A 16 9.88 24.39 16.05
CA VAL A 16 8.48 24.06 16.34
C VAL A 16 7.83 25.25 17.00
N HIS A 17 6.82 25.82 16.34
CA HIS A 17 5.99 26.88 16.89
C HIS A 17 4.62 26.33 17.28
N PHE A 18 4.15 26.69 18.47
CA PHE A 18 2.80 26.38 18.88
C PHE A 18 1.85 27.44 18.37
N VAL A 19 0.88 27.01 17.56
CA VAL A 19 -0.16 27.90 17.02
C VAL A 19 -1.53 27.57 17.60
N PRO A 20 -2.37 28.57 17.84
CA PRO A 20 -3.71 28.35 18.34
C PRO A 20 -4.67 27.81 17.26
N ASP A 21 -4.35 27.96 15.97
CA ASP A 21 -5.23 27.59 14.86
C ASP A 21 -5.03 26.11 14.44
N VAL A 22 -6.09 25.32 14.58
CA VAL A 22 -6.13 23.92 14.12
C VAL A 22 -5.93 23.79 12.61
N ARG A 23 -6.31 24.80 11.82
CA ARG A 23 -6.20 24.77 10.35
C ARG A 23 -4.76 24.71 9.90
N GLU A 24 -3.84 25.38 10.61
CA GLU A 24 -2.42 25.31 10.35
C GLU A 24 -1.84 23.91 10.65
N ASP A 25 -2.28 23.27 11.72
CA ASP A 25 -1.91 21.85 12.01
C ASP A 25 -2.42 20.90 10.93
N LEU A 26 -3.65 21.11 10.45
CA LEU A 26 -4.23 20.30 9.38
C LEU A 26 -3.52 20.52 8.03
N ALA A 27 -3.06 21.74 7.75
CA ALA A 27 -2.38 22.09 6.49
C ALA A 27 -1.04 21.38 6.28
N ARG A 28 -0.35 20.96 7.33
CA ARG A 28 0.93 20.23 7.25
C ARG A 28 0.77 18.71 7.18
N ARG A 29 -0.45 18.20 7.25
CA ARG A 29 -0.72 16.76 7.16
C ARG A 29 -0.52 16.23 5.75
N ASP A 30 -0.43 14.91 5.65
CA ASP A 30 -0.16 14.20 4.40
C ASP A 30 -1.35 14.24 3.41
N PHE A 31 -2.51 13.75 3.85
CA PHE A 31 -3.68 13.58 2.98
C PHE A 31 -4.92 14.23 3.56
N THR A 32 -5.83 14.67 2.67
CA THR A 32 -7.08 15.34 3.01
C THR A 32 -7.91 14.52 4.00
N ILE A 33 -8.01 13.21 3.79
CA ILE A 33 -8.73 12.27 4.67
C ILE A 33 -8.15 12.18 6.08
N ASN A 34 -6.91 12.62 6.29
CA ASN A 34 -6.24 12.70 7.59
C ASN A 34 -6.16 14.14 8.11
N ALA A 35 -6.64 15.13 7.33
CA ALA A 35 -6.52 16.55 7.63
C ALA A 35 -7.86 17.16 8.08
N MET A 36 -8.58 16.42 8.89
CA MET A 36 -9.83 16.82 9.53
C MET A 36 -9.68 16.77 11.05
N ALA A 37 -10.44 17.63 11.74
CA ALA A 37 -10.52 17.64 13.20
C ALA A 37 -11.97 17.82 13.65
N TYR A 38 -12.30 17.30 14.81
CA TYR A 38 -13.62 17.46 15.40
C TYR A 38 -13.50 17.92 16.86
N ASN A 39 -14.33 18.87 17.24
CA ASN A 39 -14.58 19.16 18.64
C ASN A 39 -16.07 19.47 18.85
N GLU A 40 -16.54 19.34 20.09
CA GLU A 40 -17.98 19.50 20.42
C GLU A 40 -18.50 20.93 20.21
N LYS A 41 -17.63 21.94 20.28
CA LYS A 41 -18.05 23.35 20.17
C LYS A 41 -18.16 23.84 18.74
N GLU A 42 -17.20 23.44 17.90
CA GLU A 42 -17.07 23.92 16.51
C GLU A 42 -17.55 22.87 15.48
N GLY A 43 -17.78 21.63 15.94
CA GLY A 43 -18.12 20.52 15.06
C GLY A 43 -16.91 20.03 14.26
N LEU A 44 -17.17 19.61 13.02
CA LEU A 44 -16.13 19.12 12.10
C LEU A 44 -15.43 20.30 11.40
N VAL A 45 -14.11 20.35 11.55
CA VAL A 45 -13.23 21.29 10.84
C VAL A 45 -12.54 20.53 9.70
N ASP A 46 -12.92 20.81 8.47
CA ASP A 46 -12.44 20.16 7.25
C ASP A 46 -12.04 21.20 6.18
N PRO A 47 -10.89 21.86 6.34
CA PRO A 47 -10.47 22.92 5.43
C PRO A 47 -10.01 22.44 4.06
N PHE A 48 -9.78 21.13 3.89
CA PHE A 48 -9.19 20.54 2.68
C PHE A 48 -10.11 19.56 1.95
N GLY A 49 -11.39 19.43 2.38
CA GLY A 49 -12.37 18.58 1.72
C GLY A 49 -12.15 17.08 1.96
N GLY A 50 -11.55 16.73 3.10
CA GLY A 50 -11.26 15.33 3.45
C GLY A 50 -12.51 14.45 3.55
N GLN A 51 -13.64 15.02 4.01
CA GLN A 51 -14.92 14.30 4.06
C GLN A 51 -15.42 13.93 2.66
N ALA A 52 -15.32 14.85 1.70
CA ALA A 52 -15.72 14.58 0.32
C ALA A 52 -14.82 13.53 -0.34
N ASP A 53 -13.51 13.62 -0.14
CA ASP A 53 -12.55 12.62 -0.63
C ASP A 53 -12.78 11.24 0.02
N LEU A 54 -13.09 11.20 1.32
CA LEU A 54 -13.44 9.96 2.03
C LEU A 54 -14.70 9.31 1.45
N GLN A 55 -15.75 10.10 1.18
CA GLN A 55 -16.99 9.63 0.57
C GLN A 55 -16.79 9.15 -0.86
N SER A 56 -15.89 9.81 -1.60
CA SER A 56 -15.58 9.47 -3.00
C SER A 56 -14.55 8.33 -3.13
N GLY A 57 -13.98 7.86 -2.03
CA GLY A 57 -12.95 6.83 -2.04
C GLY A 57 -11.65 7.30 -2.71
N ILE A 58 -11.19 8.52 -2.41
CA ILE A 58 -10.00 9.13 -3.01
C ILE A 58 -8.95 9.44 -1.92
N VAL A 59 -7.68 9.11 -2.19
CA VAL A 59 -6.54 9.59 -1.41
C VAL A 59 -5.88 10.73 -2.17
N ARG A 60 -5.94 11.93 -1.60
CA ARG A 60 -5.40 13.18 -2.14
C ARG A 60 -4.46 13.84 -1.15
N ALA A 61 -3.33 14.35 -1.62
CA ALA A 61 -2.41 15.14 -0.81
C ALA A 61 -3.03 16.48 -0.39
N VAL A 62 -2.72 16.95 0.82
CA VAL A 62 -3.11 18.28 1.28
C VAL A 62 -2.32 19.34 0.51
N GLY A 63 -3.02 20.31 -0.08
CA GLY A 63 -2.41 21.41 -0.81
C GLY A 63 -1.67 20.97 -2.09
N VAL A 64 -0.38 21.28 -2.20
CA VAL A 64 0.43 20.97 -3.38
C VAL A 64 1.17 19.66 -3.19
N PRO A 65 0.86 18.56 -3.95
CA PRO A 65 1.44 17.24 -3.73
C PRO A 65 2.98 17.22 -3.76
N ARG A 66 3.59 17.92 -4.72
CA ARG A 66 5.06 18.02 -4.83
C ARG A 66 5.70 18.58 -3.56
N GLN A 67 5.10 19.62 -2.98
CA GLN A 67 5.58 20.20 -1.74
C GLN A 67 5.49 19.20 -0.59
N ARG A 68 4.35 18.51 -0.44
CA ARG A 68 4.14 17.49 0.61
C ARG A 68 5.15 16.36 0.55
N PHE A 69 5.50 15.89 -0.65
CA PHE A 69 6.46 14.80 -0.83
C PHE A 69 7.93 15.28 -0.72
N THR A 70 8.20 16.54 -1.00
CA THR A 70 9.53 17.13 -0.77
C THR A 70 9.81 17.32 0.72
N GLU A 71 8.79 17.68 1.52
CA GLU A 71 8.93 17.83 2.97
C GLU A 71 9.21 16.50 3.67
N ASP A 72 8.54 15.42 3.27
CA ASP A 72 8.79 14.06 3.77
C ASP A 72 8.46 13.04 2.67
N ALA A 73 9.52 12.50 2.05
CA ALA A 73 9.37 11.54 0.96
C ALA A 73 8.67 10.23 1.39
N LEU A 74 8.69 9.86 2.67
CA LEU A 74 7.94 8.70 3.15
C LEU A 74 6.44 8.82 2.87
N ARG A 75 5.90 10.02 2.73
CA ARG A 75 4.49 10.25 2.36
C ARG A 75 4.13 9.60 1.02
N ILE A 76 5.11 9.34 0.15
CA ILE A 76 4.92 8.58 -1.09
C ILE A 76 4.49 7.14 -0.78
N LEU A 77 5.22 6.41 0.07
CA LEU A 77 4.80 5.05 0.48
C LEU A 77 3.50 5.07 1.27
N ARG A 78 3.31 6.07 2.11
CA ARG A 78 2.06 6.26 2.86
C ARG A 78 0.85 6.43 1.94
N LEU A 79 1.00 7.10 0.78
CA LEU A 79 -0.03 7.25 -0.24
C LEU A 79 -0.54 5.88 -0.71
N TYR A 80 0.36 5.03 -1.16
CA TYR A 80 0.02 3.69 -1.64
C TYR A 80 -0.53 2.80 -0.53
N ARG A 81 0.02 2.92 0.69
CA ARG A 81 -0.49 2.19 1.85
C ARG A 81 -1.93 2.58 2.22
N PHE A 82 -2.25 3.89 2.26
CA PHE A 82 -3.62 4.32 2.57
C PHE A 82 -4.58 3.92 1.46
N ALA A 83 -4.20 4.07 0.20
CA ALA A 83 -4.99 3.62 -0.93
C ALA A 83 -5.28 2.12 -0.86
N ALA A 84 -4.27 1.28 -0.60
CA ALA A 84 -4.43 -0.16 -0.44
C ALA A 84 -5.30 -0.54 0.77
N ARG A 85 -5.10 0.13 1.91
CA ARG A 85 -5.84 -0.15 3.15
C ARG A 85 -7.34 0.06 2.99
N PHE A 86 -7.73 1.12 2.29
CA PHE A 86 -9.13 1.51 2.13
C PHE A 86 -9.73 1.06 0.80
N GLY A 87 -8.94 0.56 -0.14
CA GLY A 87 -9.38 0.27 -1.50
C GLY A 87 -9.72 1.54 -2.29
N PHE A 88 -9.07 2.66 -1.99
CA PHE A 88 -9.35 3.98 -2.56
C PHE A 88 -8.52 4.24 -3.82
N ALA A 89 -9.07 5.02 -4.75
CA ALA A 89 -8.31 5.56 -5.86
C ALA A 89 -7.32 6.63 -5.38
N ILE A 90 -6.20 6.76 -6.09
CA ILE A 90 -5.25 7.85 -5.85
C ILE A 90 -5.60 9.01 -6.78
N ASP A 91 -5.68 10.22 -6.25
CA ASP A 91 -5.86 11.45 -7.03
C ASP A 91 -4.75 11.60 -8.09
N PRO A 92 -5.08 11.82 -9.38
CA PRO A 92 -4.08 11.79 -10.46
C PRO A 92 -2.92 12.77 -10.28
N PRO A 93 -3.11 14.06 -9.91
CA PRO A 93 -2.00 14.96 -9.59
C PRO A 93 -1.11 14.47 -8.45
N THR A 94 -1.72 13.82 -7.44
CA THR A 94 -0.99 13.25 -6.30
C THR A 94 -0.16 12.04 -6.74
N ALA A 95 -0.71 11.14 -7.56
CA ALA A 95 0.02 10.00 -8.12
C ALA A 95 1.20 10.44 -9.00
N GLN A 96 0.98 11.43 -9.87
CA GLN A 96 2.03 11.98 -10.72
C GLN A 96 3.19 12.53 -9.89
N ALA A 97 2.91 13.35 -8.88
CA ALA A 97 3.94 13.91 -8.01
C ALA A 97 4.72 12.81 -7.25
N ALA A 98 4.03 11.75 -6.81
CA ALA A 98 4.67 10.61 -6.16
C ALA A 98 5.66 9.90 -7.09
N GLN A 99 5.28 9.66 -8.34
CA GLN A 99 6.16 9.04 -9.33
C GLN A 99 7.34 9.94 -9.74
N GLU A 100 7.14 11.25 -9.81
CA GLU A 100 8.22 12.20 -10.13
C GLU A 100 9.26 12.31 -9.01
N LEU A 101 8.84 12.16 -7.75
CA LEU A 101 9.70 12.37 -6.59
C LEU A 101 10.10 11.05 -5.88
N CYS A 102 9.78 9.88 -6.45
CA CYS A 102 10.05 8.59 -5.81
C CYS A 102 11.54 8.36 -5.46
N ALA A 103 12.47 8.92 -6.23
CA ALA A 103 13.90 8.82 -5.95
C ALA A 103 14.29 9.40 -4.57
N HIS A 104 13.51 10.36 -4.04
CA HIS A 104 13.77 10.90 -2.70
C HIS A 104 13.53 9.88 -1.58
N LEU A 105 12.91 8.73 -1.85
CA LEU A 105 12.80 7.62 -0.90
C LEU A 105 14.19 7.10 -0.47
N ASP A 106 15.23 7.26 -1.29
CA ASP A 106 16.60 6.89 -0.94
C ASP A 106 17.14 7.67 0.28
N CYS A 107 16.58 8.85 0.56
CA CYS A 107 16.94 9.66 1.72
C CYS A 107 16.17 9.28 3.00
N VAL A 108 15.18 8.39 2.91
CA VAL A 108 14.37 7.97 4.05
C VAL A 108 15.04 6.81 4.78
N SER A 109 14.99 6.81 6.10
CA SER A 109 15.54 5.69 6.88
C SER A 109 14.84 4.38 6.56
N VAL A 110 15.62 3.32 6.48
CA VAL A 110 15.19 1.99 6.02
C VAL A 110 14.09 1.42 6.91
N GLU A 111 14.14 1.70 8.21
CA GLU A 111 13.13 1.27 9.18
C GLU A 111 11.77 1.90 8.91
N ARG A 112 11.74 3.19 8.54
CA ARG A 112 10.47 3.85 8.16
C ARG A 112 9.92 3.29 6.85
N ILE A 113 10.79 2.97 5.89
CA ILE A 113 10.41 2.31 4.63
C ILE A 113 9.83 0.93 4.92
N GLU A 114 10.53 0.12 5.73
CA GLU A 114 10.07 -1.22 6.10
C GLU A 114 8.68 -1.19 6.75
N GLU A 115 8.47 -0.30 7.71
CA GLU A 115 7.20 -0.16 8.43
C GLU A 115 6.03 0.16 7.49
N GLU A 116 6.21 1.09 6.54
CA GLU A 116 5.16 1.45 5.57
C GLU A 116 4.95 0.35 4.52
N LEU A 117 6.03 -0.33 4.06
CA LEU A 117 5.94 -1.47 3.15
C LEU A 117 5.21 -2.65 3.80
N ALA A 118 5.52 -2.97 5.05
CA ALA A 118 4.83 -4.01 5.81
C ALA A 118 3.34 -3.73 5.95
N LYS A 119 2.96 -2.48 6.26
CA LYS A 119 1.55 -2.05 6.33
C LYS A 119 0.85 -2.10 4.96
N LEU A 120 1.56 -1.73 3.88
CA LEU A 120 1.04 -1.83 2.52
C LEU A 120 0.75 -3.29 2.16
N LEU A 121 1.72 -4.17 2.38
CA LEU A 121 1.56 -5.61 2.11
C LEU A 121 0.49 -6.27 2.98
N SER A 122 0.23 -5.75 4.19
CA SER A 122 -0.82 -6.28 5.08
C SER A 122 -2.24 -5.87 4.68
N ALA A 123 -2.41 -4.99 3.69
CA ALA A 123 -3.72 -4.54 3.21
C ALA A 123 -4.51 -5.69 2.53
N PRO A 124 -5.85 -5.59 2.42
CA PRO A 124 -6.67 -6.65 1.83
C PRO A 124 -6.28 -7.06 0.41
N ALA A 125 -6.05 -6.08 -0.49
CA ALA A 125 -5.68 -6.32 -1.89
C ALA A 125 -4.57 -5.33 -2.31
N PRO A 126 -3.31 -5.57 -1.92
CA PRO A 126 -2.22 -4.62 -2.15
C PRO A 126 -1.70 -4.60 -3.59
N ALA A 127 -1.93 -5.63 -4.41
CA ALA A 127 -1.31 -5.79 -5.74
C ALA A 127 -1.55 -4.59 -6.66
N ALA A 128 -2.74 -4.00 -6.65
CA ALA A 128 -3.07 -2.82 -7.45
C ALA A 128 -2.25 -1.58 -7.06
N TYR A 129 -1.71 -1.56 -5.85
CA TYR A 129 -0.97 -0.45 -5.25
C TYR A 129 0.56 -0.71 -5.16
N LEU A 130 1.03 -1.86 -5.63
CA LEU A 130 2.44 -2.16 -5.78
C LEU A 130 2.95 -1.51 -7.07
N ASP A 131 3.19 -0.19 -7.02
CA ASP A 131 3.69 0.59 -8.17
C ASP A 131 5.13 0.20 -8.49
N GLU A 132 5.41 -0.07 -9.76
CA GLU A 132 6.70 -0.55 -10.24
C GLU A 132 7.82 0.45 -10.00
N LYS A 133 7.56 1.74 -10.27
CA LYS A 133 8.55 2.78 -10.14
C LYS A 133 8.91 3.05 -8.68
N ILE A 134 7.90 3.06 -7.81
CA ILE A 134 8.10 3.24 -6.36
C ILE A 134 8.84 2.05 -5.76
N LEU A 135 8.40 0.82 -6.10
CA LEU A 135 9.05 -0.38 -5.59
C LEU A 135 10.45 -0.59 -6.17
N GLY A 136 10.72 -0.11 -7.39
CA GLY A 136 12.07 -0.12 -7.96
C GLY A 136 13.09 0.67 -7.15
N VAL A 137 12.67 1.70 -6.42
CA VAL A 137 13.53 2.42 -5.47
C VAL A 137 13.67 1.65 -4.15
N VAL A 138 12.56 1.14 -3.62
CA VAL A 138 12.53 0.48 -2.29
C VAL A 138 13.12 -0.92 -2.31
N LEU A 139 12.87 -1.67 -3.38
CA LEU A 139 13.27 -3.06 -3.61
C LEU A 139 14.02 -3.19 -4.95
N PRO A 140 15.18 -2.56 -5.11
CA PRO A 140 15.93 -2.56 -6.38
C PRO A 140 16.37 -3.96 -6.82
N GLU A 141 16.33 -4.95 -5.93
CA GLU A 141 16.61 -6.35 -6.25
C GLU A 141 15.48 -7.03 -7.03
N LEU A 142 14.27 -6.45 -7.04
CA LEU A 142 13.10 -7.04 -7.68
C LEU A 142 12.90 -6.44 -9.08
N SER A 143 13.02 -7.27 -10.12
CA SER A 143 12.80 -6.80 -11.50
C SER A 143 11.30 -6.48 -11.75
N PRO A 144 10.98 -5.61 -12.73
CA PRO A 144 9.60 -5.32 -13.12
C PRO A 144 8.78 -6.56 -13.45
N GLU A 145 9.38 -7.52 -14.17
CA GLU A 145 8.73 -8.76 -14.57
C GLU A 145 8.43 -9.65 -13.34
N ALA A 146 9.40 -9.73 -12.42
CA ALA A 146 9.21 -10.48 -11.18
C ALA A 146 8.13 -9.84 -10.30
N LEU A 147 8.07 -8.51 -10.23
CA LEU A 147 7.01 -7.80 -9.54
C LEU A 147 5.64 -8.07 -10.17
N ALA A 148 5.54 -8.00 -11.51
CA ALA A 148 4.29 -8.27 -12.22
C ALA A 148 3.79 -9.70 -11.97
N ALA A 149 4.69 -10.69 -11.98
CA ALA A 149 4.37 -12.09 -11.67
C ALA A 149 3.96 -12.30 -10.20
N ALA A 150 4.54 -11.53 -9.27
CA ALA A 150 4.27 -11.65 -7.84
C ALA A 150 2.91 -11.06 -7.42
N LYS A 151 2.43 -10.01 -8.09
CA LYS A 151 1.19 -9.28 -7.73
C LYS A 151 -0.02 -10.19 -7.48
N PRO A 152 -0.42 -11.07 -8.41
CA PRO A 152 -1.59 -11.93 -8.20
C PRO A 152 -1.36 -12.93 -7.05
N VAL A 153 -0.11 -13.38 -6.84
CA VAL A 153 0.22 -14.30 -5.75
C VAL A 153 0.12 -13.61 -4.39
N VAL A 154 0.57 -12.36 -4.30
CA VAL A 154 0.46 -11.54 -3.08
C VAL A 154 -1.01 -11.32 -2.69
N ASP A 155 -1.89 -11.01 -3.67
CA ASP A 155 -3.32 -10.82 -3.39
C ASP A 155 -4.02 -12.12 -3.01
N ALA A 156 -3.53 -13.25 -3.50
CA ALA A 156 -4.03 -14.57 -3.13
C ALA A 156 -3.65 -14.98 -1.69
N CYS A 157 -2.63 -14.36 -1.09
CA CYS A 157 -2.25 -14.62 0.29
C CYS A 157 -3.20 -13.94 1.29
N PRO A 158 -3.42 -14.55 2.49
CA PRO A 158 -4.23 -13.93 3.53
C PRO A 158 -3.76 -12.52 3.89
N ALA A 159 -4.72 -11.61 4.16
CA ALA A 159 -4.43 -10.26 4.64
C ALA A 159 -4.08 -10.27 6.12
N GLY A 160 -3.48 -9.17 6.59
CA GLY A 160 -3.16 -8.97 8.00
C GLY A 160 -1.65 -8.97 8.28
N ALA A 161 -1.29 -8.34 9.38
CA ALA A 161 0.12 -8.19 9.78
C ALA A 161 0.75 -9.54 10.17
N GLU A 162 -0.03 -10.45 10.71
CA GLU A 162 0.36 -11.83 11.06
C GLU A 162 0.76 -12.65 9.83
N ASN A 163 0.26 -12.28 8.66
CA ASN A 163 0.52 -12.97 7.38
C ASN A 163 1.62 -12.26 6.55
N LEU A 164 2.31 -11.27 7.13
CA LEU A 164 3.37 -10.53 6.43
C LEU A 164 4.47 -11.46 5.87
N PRO A 165 4.99 -12.48 6.60
CA PRO A 165 6.04 -13.35 6.07
C PRO A 165 5.63 -14.10 4.79
N ILE A 166 4.37 -14.58 4.69
CA ILE A 166 3.90 -15.27 3.48
C ILE A 166 3.74 -14.30 2.31
N ARG A 167 3.31 -13.07 2.54
CA ARG A 167 3.20 -12.04 1.49
C ARG A 167 4.56 -11.55 1.01
N LEU A 168 5.53 -11.43 1.92
CA LEU A 168 6.93 -11.17 1.55
C LEU A 168 7.52 -12.33 0.75
N ALA A 169 7.22 -13.58 1.13
CA ALA A 169 7.64 -14.75 0.38
C ALA A 169 7.06 -14.75 -1.04
N ALA A 170 5.77 -14.41 -1.19
CA ALA A 170 5.11 -14.28 -2.49
C ALA A 170 5.74 -13.16 -3.34
N LEU A 171 5.97 -11.98 -2.76
CA LEU A 171 6.55 -10.84 -3.45
C LEU A 171 7.99 -11.09 -3.91
N LEU A 172 8.80 -11.73 -3.06
CA LEU A 172 10.25 -11.87 -3.26
C LEU A 172 10.68 -13.27 -3.74
N LEU A 173 9.72 -14.12 -4.13
CA LEU A 173 9.97 -15.53 -4.51
C LEU A 173 11.07 -15.67 -5.56
N SER A 174 11.14 -14.74 -6.52
CA SER A 174 12.15 -14.73 -7.60
C SER A 174 13.58 -14.64 -7.09
N LEU A 175 13.81 -13.98 -5.95
CA LEU A 175 15.16 -13.74 -5.38
C LEU A 175 15.78 -15.01 -4.76
N GLY A 176 14.99 -16.00 -4.42
CA GLY A 176 15.45 -17.20 -3.71
C GLY A 176 15.82 -16.92 -2.25
N GLU A 177 16.15 -18.01 -1.52
CA GLU A 177 16.40 -17.93 -0.07
C GLU A 177 17.49 -16.93 0.30
N ASP A 178 18.66 -16.99 -0.37
CA ASP A 178 19.77 -16.09 -0.06
C ASP A 178 19.47 -14.64 -0.45
N GLY A 179 18.77 -14.41 -1.57
CA GLY A 179 18.34 -13.08 -2.00
C GLY A 179 17.40 -12.45 -0.97
N ILE A 180 16.41 -13.22 -0.53
CA ILE A 180 15.44 -12.79 0.48
C ILE A 180 16.15 -12.41 1.79
N ARG A 181 17.04 -13.27 2.30
CA ARG A 181 17.79 -12.96 3.53
C ARG A 181 18.57 -11.65 3.41
N ARG A 182 19.24 -11.40 2.27
CA ARG A 182 19.96 -10.15 2.03
C ARG A 182 19.01 -8.95 1.98
N THR A 183 17.92 -9.04 1.21
CA THR A 183 16.96 -7.96 1.03
C THR A 183 16.25 -7.60 2.33
N LEU A 184 15.72 -8.59 3.06
CA LEU A 184 15.01 -8.34 4.32
C LEU A 184 15.96 -7.86 5.44
N LYS A 185 17.23 -8.32 5.44
CA LYS A 185 18.26 -7.78 6.34
C LYS A 185 18.60 -6.32 6.01
N ARG A 186 18.70 -5.97 4.72
CA ARG A 186 18.88 -4.59 4.27
C ARG A 186 17.70 -3.72 4.72
N LEU A 187 16.48 -4.22 4.61
CA LEU A 187 15.26 -3.55 5.10
C LEU A 187 15.14 -3.54 6.63
N ARG A 188 16.06 -4.18 7.36
CA ARG A 188 16.04 -4.28 8.82
C ARG A 188 14.80 -4.96 9.41
N CYS A 189 14.21 -5.87 8.65
CA CYS A 189 13.16 -6.73 9.18
C CYS A 189 13.65 -7.54 10.38
N SER A 190 12.73 -7.96 11.27
CA SER A 190 13.08 -8.79 12.41
C SER A 190 13.65 -10.16 11.97
N ASN A 191 14.56 -10.72 12.75
CA ASN A 191 15.15 -12.03 12.45
C ASN A 191 14.06 -13.11 12.31
N ALA A 192 13.01 -13.06 13.13
CA ALA A 192 11.89 -13.99 13.05
C ALA A 192 11.20 -13.91 11.67
N CYS A 193 10.89 -12.70 11.19
CA CYS A 193 10.29 -12.49 9.89
C CYS A 193 11.20 -12.96 8.74
N ILE A 194 12.51 -12.71 8.83
CA ILE A 194 13.50 -13.14 7.83
C ILE A 194 13.53 -14.67 7.75
N GLU A 195 13.64 -15.36 8.88
CA GLU A 195 13.73 -16.83 8.91
C GLU A 195 12.44 -17.48 8.40
N GLU A 196 11.29 -17.00 8.85
CA GLU A 196 9.99 -17.52 8.42
C GLU A 196 9.80 -17.33 6.92
N THR A 197 10.07 -16.13 6.38
CA THR A 197 9.98 -15.85 4.94
C THR A 197 10.93 -16.72 4.13
N ALA A 198 12.18 -16.91 4.59
CA ALA A 198 13.16 -17.73 3.91
C ALA A 198 12.77 -19.22 3.87
N VAL A 199 12.21 -19.74 4.96
CA VAL A 199 11.67 -21.12 5.01
C VAL A 199 10.54 -21.29 4.01
N LEU A 200 9.59 -20.35 3.98
CA LEU A 200 8.46 -20.40 3.04
C LEU A 200 8.92 -20.44 1.59
N VAL A 201 9.89 -19.61 1.23
CA VAL A 201 10.44 -19.59 -0.14
C VAL A 201 11.20 -20.86 -0.48
N ARG A 202 11.97 -21.40 0.45
CA ARG A 202 12.67 -22.67 0.27
C ARG A 202 11.68 -23.80 -0.01
N GLU A 203 10.61 -23.90 0.77
CA GLU A 203 9.59 -24.94 0.60
C GLU A 203 8.78 -24.73 -0.71
N ALA A 204 8.45 -23.47 -1.05
CA ALA A 204 7.78 -23.13 -2.30
C ALA A 204 8.58 -23.60 -3.51
N ARG A 205 9.91 -23.36 -3.52
CA ARG A 205 10.79 -23.77 -4.62
C ARG A 205 10.99 -25.27 -4.72
N ARG A 206 10.97 -26.00 -3.60
CA ARG A 206 11.06 -27.48 -3.59
C ARG A 206 9.86 -28.15 -4.24
N ARG A 207 8.70 -27.50 -4.22
CA ARG A 207 7.41 -28.04 -4.67
C ARG A 207 6.94 -27.40 -5.98
N ASP A 208 7.84 -26.93 -6.85
CA ASP A 208 7.58 -26.27 -8.14
C ASP A 208 6.68 -25.02 -8.05
N GLY A 209 6.73 -24.33 -6.91
CA GLY A 209 6.05 -23.03 -6.71
C GLY A 209 4.52 -23.09 -6.60
N SER A 210 3.89 -24.19 -7.01
CA SER A 210 2.43 -24.29 -7.09
C SER A 210 1.73 -24.66 -5.77
N PHE A 211 2.45 -25.26 -4.83
CA PHE A 211 1.84 -25.95 -3.70
C PHE A 211 1.61 -25.08 -2.45
N LEU A 212 2.46 -24.10 -2.18
CA LEU A 212 2.35 -23.30 -0.95
C LEU A 212 1.18 -22.32 -0.96
N PHE A 213 0.77 -21.89 -2.13
CA PHE A 213 -0.28 -20.88 -2.26
C PHE A 213 -1.65 -21.48 -2.59
N GLY A 214 -1.72 -22.78 -2.91
CA GLY A 214 -2.95 -23.43 -3.34
C GLY A 214 -3.63 -24.35 -2.31
N HIS A 215 -2.88 -25.12 -1.53
CA HIS A 215 -3.46 -26.24 -0.77
C HIS A 215 -3.65 -25.96 0.72
N GLU A 216 -2.76 -25.26 1.38
CA GLU A 216 -2.89 -24.95 2.82
C GLU A 216 -3.82 -23.75 3.11
N TYR A 217 -3.99 -22.85 2.13
CA TYR A 217 -4.80 -21.65 2.27
C TYR A 217 -6.05 -21.63 1.37
N GLY A 218 -6.43 -22.76 0.77
CA GLY A 218 -7.65 -22.90 -0.03
C GLY A 218 -7.63 -22.12 -1.36
N LEU A 219 -6.46 -21.77 -1.86
CA LEU A 219 -6.30 -21.00 -3.10
C LEU A 219 -6.30 -21.94 -4.31
N ARG A 220 -7.21 -21.70 -5.26
CA ARG A 220 -7.25 -22.43 -6.54
C ARG A 220 -6.07 -22.01 -7.43
N HIS A 221 -5.51 -22.97 -8.16
CA HIS A 221 -4.38 -22.77 -9.06
C HIS A 221 -4.70 -21.68 -10.12
N PRO A 222 -3.75 -20.78 -10.47
CA PRO A 222 -3.97 -19.79 -11.56
C PRO A 222 -4.33 -20.40 -12.91
N ALA A 223 -3.99 -21.68 -13.15
CA ALA A 223 -4.37 -22.41 -14.38
C ALA A 223 -5.87 -22.71 -14.45
N ASP A 224 -6.62 -22.68 -13.36
CA ASP A 224 -8.06 -22.92 -13.37
C ASP A 224 -8.88 -21.69 -13.78
N ALA A 225 -8.26 -20.53 -13.89
CA ALA A 225 -8.92 -19.30 -14.34
C ALA A 225 -9.22 -19.28 -15.85
N SER A 226 -8.59 -20.14 -16.66
CA SER A 226 -8.79 -20.21 -18.10
C SER A 226 -10.00 -21.05 -18.55
N CYS A 227 -10.65 -21.79 -17.63
CA CYS A 227 -11.82 -22.63 -17.94
C CYS A 227 -13.19 -21.97 -17.74
N PHE A 228 -13.25 -20.70 -17.31
CA PHE A 228 -14.54 -20.05 -16.99
C PHE A 228 -15.12 -19.18 -18.13
N GLU A 229 -14.48 -19.12 -19.30
CA GLU A 229 -14.97 -18.29 -20.44
C GLU A 229 -15.80 -19.03 -21.51
N GLN A 230 -16.25 -20.25 -21.28
CA GLN A 230 -17.12 -20.94 -22.24
C GLN A 230 -18.36 -21.56 -21.60
N HIS A 231 -19.25 -20.80 -21.04
CA HIS A 231 -20.67 -21.18 -20.89
C HIS A 231 -21.52 -19.93 -20.64
N SER A 232 -21.64 -19.09 -21.63
CA SER A 232 -22.76 -18.14 -21.74
C SER A 232 -23.70 -18.61 -22.84
N HIS A 233 -24.89 -18.95 -22.44
CA HIS A 233 -26.24 -18.82 -23.06
C HIS A 233 -27.11 -20.06 -22.89
N PRO A 234 -28.47 -19.95 -22.95
CA PRO A 234 -29.28 -18.79 -23.37
C PRO A 234 -30.50 -18.46 -22.47
N ALA A 235 -31.04 -17.29 -22.78
CA ALA A 235 -32.33 -16.73 -22.44
C ALA A 235 -33.49 -17.68 -22.12
N GLY A 236 -34.20 -17.36 -21.01
CA GLY A 236 -35.52 -17.88 -20.69
C GLY A 236 -36.34 -16.80 -19.96
N ARG A 237 -37.22 -16.20 -20.73
CA ARG A 237 -38.40 -15.37 -20.46
C ARG A 237 -38.87 -15.28 -19.00
N CYS A 238 -39.10 -14.02 -18.61
CA CYS A 238 -40.10 -13.68 -17.57
C CYS A 238 -41.52 -14.09 -18.01
N PRO A 239 -42.37 -14.44 -17.08
CA PRO A 239 -43.76 -14.01 -17.15
C PRO A 239 -44.13 -13.06 -16.00
N ASN A 240 -44.84 -12.00 -16.41
CA ASN A 240 -45.67 -11.14 -15.61
C ASN A 240 -46.69 -11.94 -14.76
N SER A 241 -46.96 -11.45 -13.56
CA SER A 241 -48.34 -11.19 -13.08
C SER A 241 -48.33 -10.55 -11.72
N ASN A 242 -48.76 -9.32 -11.68
CA ASN A 242 -49.85 -8.74 -10.90
C ASN A 242 -50.25 -9.39 -9.57
N SER A 243 -50.27 -8.54 -8.59
CA SER A 243 -51.39 -8.11 -7.74
C SER A 243 -51.17 -8.21 -6.23
N LEU A 244 -51.46 -7.06 -5.62
CA LEU A 244 -52.18 -6.86 -4.34
C LEU A 244 -51.48 -7.24 -3.03
N PHE A 245 -51.06 -6.33 -2.29
CA PHE A 245 -51.52 -5.47 -1.18
C PHE A 245 -50.40 -4.62 -0.69
#